data_12dcf30341742ac50cf7da635a61fd0b
#
_entry.id   12dcf30341742ac50cf7da635a61fd0b
#
_cell.length_a   1.000
_cell.length_b   1.000
_cell.length_c   1.000
_cell.angle_alpha   90.00
_cell.angle_beta   90.00
_cell.angle_gamma   90.00
#
_symmetry.space_group_name_H-M   'P 1'
#
loop_
_entity.id
_entity.type
_entity.pdbx_description
1 polymer ?
#
loop_
_entity_poly.entity_id
_entity_poly.type
_entity_poly.pdbx_seq_one_letter_code
_entity_poly.pdbx_strand_id
1 'polypeptide(L)'
;MKPKEIDKADIEILMDVDFLVSVIVAIGEVANITGVPQRKIRYWDEKGIIEPVDKTSTYRQYNYLNIKKVVLVQELLDEGFTLDAAAKKVNERYTKVAEVFKRVSALKDHQKK
;
A
#
# COMPACT_ATOMS: atom_id res chain seq x y z
N MET A 1 -9.31 -3.10 29.20
CA MET A 1 -9.99 -3.85 28.13
C MET A 1 -9.01 -4.80 27.49
N LYS A 2 -9.27 -6.09 27.57
CA LYS A 2 -8.37 -7.07 26.92
C LYS A 2 -8.52 -6.98 25.42
N PRO A 3 -7.43 -6.94 24.66
CA PRO A 3 -7.54 -7.02 23.20
C PRO A 3 -8.23 -8.36 22.84
N LYS A 4 -9.10 -8.29 21.87
CA LYS A 4 -9.79 -9.48 21.38
C LYS A 4 -8.77 -10.45 20.79
N GLU A 5 -8.84 -11.71 21.19
CA GLU A 5 -7.98 -12.74 20.62
C GLU A 5 -8.31 -12.91 19.14
N ILE A 6 -7.26 -13.15 18.36
CA ILE A 6 -7.39 -13.40 16.92
C ILE A 6 -7.96 -14.80 16.74
N ASP A 7 -9.15 -14.91 16.18
CA ASP A 7 -9.79 -16.19 15.88
C ASP A 7 -9.49 -16.64 14.45
N LYS A 8 -10.02 -17.82 14.07
CA LYS A 8 -9.79 -18.39 12.75
C LYS A 8 -10.32 -17.51 11.61
N ALA A 9 -11.48 -16.88 11.82
CA ALA A 9 -12.07 -15.99 10.81
C ALA A 9 -11.18 -14.76 10.60
N ASP A 10 -10.64 -14.20 11.67
CA ASP A 10 -9.68 -13.07 11.60
C ASP A 10 -8.44 -13.47 10.80
N ILE A 11 -7.91 -14.68 11.05
CA ILE A 11 -6.72 -15.19 10.33
C ILE A 11 -7.00 -15.32 8.84
N GLU A 12 -8.17 -15.84 8.46
CA GLU A 12 -8.56 -15.99 7.07
C GLU A 12 -8.63 -14.63 6.37
N ILE A 13 -9.23 -13.63 7.02
CA ILE A 13 -9.30 -12.27 6.49
C ILE A 13 -7.88 -11.69 6.30
N LEU A 14 -7.00 -11.89 7.30
CA LEU A 14 -5.63 -11.42 7.22
C LEU A 14 -4.86 -12.10 6.09
N MET A 15 -5.13 -13.37 5.83
CA MET A 15 -4.51 -14.09 4.70
C MET A 15 -5.01 -13.58 3.36
N ASP A 16 -6.29 -13.19 3.26
CA ASP A 16 -6.84 -12.57 2.06
C ASP A 16 -6.15 -11.23 1.78
N VAL A 17 -5.92 -10.44 2.82
CA VAL A 17 -5.20 -9.16 2.70
C VAL A 17 -3.76 -9.40 2.27
N ASP A 18 -3.08 -10.39 2.83
CA ASP A 18 -1.72 -10.76 2.45
C ASP A 18 -1.64 -11.16 0.97
N PHE A 19 -2.61 -11.95 0.50
CA PHE A 19 -2.73 -12.30 -0.91
C PHE A 19 -2.89 -11.05 -1.78
N LEU A 20 -3.77 -10.14 -1.39
CA LEU A 20 -4.04 -8.91 -2.12
C LEU A 20 -2.76 -8.05 -2.25
N VAL A 21 -1.97 -7.98 -1.20
CA VAL A 21 -0.70 -7.24 -1.20
C VAL A 21 0.31 -7.84 -2.18
N SER A 22 0.21 -9.15 -2.44
CA SER A 22 1.10 -9.81 -3.39
C SER A 22 0.75 -9.52 -4.86
N VAL A 23 -0.42 -8.91 -5.11
CA VAL A 23 -0.82 -8.52 -6.47
C VAL A 23 0.05 -7.34 -6.92
N ILE A 24 0.67 -7.50 -8.08
CA ILE A 24 1.62 -6.53 -8.64
C ILE A 24 1.16 -6.15 -10.04
N VAL A 25 1.12 -4.84 -10.32
CA VAL A 25 0.72 -4.33 -11.62
C VAL A 25 1.68 -3.26 -12.12
N ALA A 26 1.77 -3.11 -13.43
CA ALA A 26 2.60 -2.10 -14.07
C ALA A 26 1.98 -0.70 -13.90
N ILE A 27 2.80 0.33 -14.08
CA ILE A 27 2.39 1.73 -13.91
C ILE A 27 1.19 2.11 -14.78
N GLY A 28 1.11 1.56 -16.00
CA GLY A 28 -0.05 1.81 -16.89
C GLY A 28 -1.36 1.32 -16.28
N GLU A 29 -1.33 0.15 -15.63
CA GLU A 29 -2.50 -0.38 -14.94
C GLU A 29 -2.84 0.42 -13.68
N VAL A 30 -1.83 0.90 -12.96
CA VAL A 30 -2.07 1.80 -11.81
C VAL A 30 -2.83 3.04 -12.29
N ALA A 31 -2.39 3.63 -13.40
CA ALA A 31 -3.06 4.79 -13.98
C ALA A 31 -4.51 4.48 -14.37
N ASN A 32 -4.76 3.33 -14.98
CA ASN A 32 -6.11 2.90 -15.37
C ASN A 32 -7.00 2.69 -14.15
N ILE A 33 -6.48 2.03 -13.12
CA ILE A 33 -7.25 1.71 -11.90
C ILE A 33 -7.59 2.98 -11.11
N THR A 34 -6.62 3.89 -10.98
CA THR A 34 -6.74 5.06 -10.09
C THR A 34 -7.28 6.30 -10.79
N GLY A 35 -7.18 6.36 -12.10
CA GLY A 35 -7.48 7.57 -12.86
C GLY A 35 -6.41 8.65 -12.76
N VAL A 36 -5.29 8.36 -12.09
CA VAL A 36 -4.17 9.30 -11.96
C VAL A 36 -3.21 9.10 -13.13
N PRO A 37 -2.81 10.17 -13.84
CA PRO A 37 -1.92 10.04 -14.98
C PRO A 37 -0.57 9.42 -14.61
N GLN A 38 0.00 8.60 -15.48
CA GLN A 38 1.31 7.98 -15.28
C GLN A 38 2.39 8.98 -14.90
N ARG A 39 2.37 10.17 -15.48
CA ARG A 39 3.31 11.24 -15.21
C ARG A 39 3.32 11.62 -13.72
N LYS A 40 2.14 11.74 -13.10
CA LYS A 40 2.03 12.02 -11.68
C LYS A 40 2.54 10.87 -10.84
N ILE A 41 2.19 9.64 -11.21
CA ILE A 41 2.62 8.43 -10.50
C ILE A 41 4.15 8.34 -10.51
N ARG A 42 4.79 8.57 -11.66
CA ARG A 42 6.25 8.60 -11.77
C ARG A 42 6.87 9.66 -10.88
N TYR A 43 6.28 10.84 -10.87
CA TYR A 43 6.76 11.94 -10.03
C TYR A 43 6.69 11.59 -8.55
N TRP A 44 5.58 10.98 -8.11
CA TRP A 44 5.42 10.55 -6.73
C TRP A 44 6.37 9.42 -6.35
N ASP A 45 6.67 8.53 -7.28
CA ASP A 45 7.69 7.48 -7.11
C ASP A 45 9.07 8.13 -6.92
N GLU A 46 9.44 9.05 -7.79
CA GLU A 46 10.72 9.77 -7.70
C GLU A 46 10.87 10.52 -6.38
N LYS A 47 9.80 11.07 -5.86
CA LYS A 47 9.79 11.77 -4.58
C LYS A 47 9.76 10.83 -3.37
N GLY A 48 9.61 9.53 -3.60
CA GLY A 48 9.54 8.57 -2.51
C GLY A 48 8.20 8.52 -1.79
N ILE A 49 7.16 9.12 -2.36
CA ILE A 49 5.80 9.09 -1.79
C ILE A 49 5.20 7.70 -1.95
N ILE A 50 5.47 7.07 -3.08
CA ILE A 50 5.14 5.67 -3.34
C ILE A 50 6.42 4.93 -3.68
N GLU A 51 6.41 3.60 -3.55
CA GLU A 51 7.58 2.78 -3.81
C GLU A 51 7.22 1.64 -4.76
N PRO A 52 8.05 1.40 -5.79
CA PRO A 52 7.88 0.23 -6.65
C PRO A 52 8.29 -1.04 -5.89
N VAL A 53 7.85 -2.18 -6.39
CA VAL A 53 8.21 -3.49 -5.82
C VAL A 53 9.71 -3.71 -5.84
N ASP A 54 10.36 -3.29 -6.93
CA ASP A 54 11.82 -3.37 -7.11
C ASP A 54 12.35 -2.02 -7.56
N LYS A 55 13.06 -1.34 -6.66
CA LYS A 55 13.63 -0.01 -6.92
C LYS A 55 14.73 -0.02 -7.97
N THR A 56 15.34 -1.19 -8.21
CA THR A 56 16.45 -1.32 -9.16
C THR A 56 15.98 -1.55 -10.60
N SER A 57 14.72 -1.97 -10.77
CA SER A 57 14.16 -2.25 -12.08
C SER A 57 13.72 -0.96 -12.79
N THR A 58 14.00 -0.86 -14.09
CA THR A 58 13.46 0.20 -14.93
C THR A 58 11.98 -0.06 -15.26
N TYR A 59 11.55 -1.30 -15.17
CA TYR A 59 10.15 -1.68 -15.36
C TYR A 59 9.42 -1.53 -14.04
N ARG A 60 8.73 -0.39 -13.86
CA ARG A 60 8.08 -0.04 -12.60
C ARG A 60 6.79 -0.81 -12.40
N GLN A 61 6.72 -1.54 -11.29
CA GLN A 61 5.56 -2.28 -10.86
C GLN A 61 5.23 -1.93 -9.41
N TYR A 62 3.94 -1.95 -9.09
CA TYR A 62 3.45 -1.51 -7.78
C TYR A 62 2.51 -2.53 -7.19
N ASN A 63 2.59 -2.74 -5.89
CA ASN A 63 1.69 -3.62 -5.17
C ASN A 63 0.43 -2.85 -4.70
N TYR A 64 -0.51 -3.57 -4.14
CA TYR A 64 -1.78 -3.02 -3.69
C TYR A 64 -1.61 -1.82 -2.75
N LEU A 65 -0.70 -1.90 -1.78
CA LEU A 65 -0.49 -0.82 -0.82
C LEU A 65 -0.11 0.48 -1.49
N ASN A 66 0.78 0.41 -2.48
CA ASN A 66 1.22 1.59 -3.20
C ASN A 66 0.16 2.13 -4.15
N ILE A 67 -0.64 1.25 -4.76
CA ILE A 67 -1.79 1.66 -5.57
C ILE A 67 -2.77 2.44 -4.67
N LYS A 68 -3.03 1.94 -3.47
CA LYS A 68 -3.91 2.60 -2.52
C LYS A 68 -3.37 3.95 -2.07
N LYS A 69 -2.05 4.07 -1.89
CA LYS A 69 -1.41 5.35 -1.60
C LYS A 69 -1.68 6.38 -2.70
N VAL A 70 -1.59 5.96 -3.97
CA VAL A 70 -1.88 6.83 -5.11
C VAL A 70 -3.30 7.40 -5.00
N VAL A 71 -4.27 6.55 -4.73
CA VAL A 71 -5.67 6.97 -4.57
C VAL A 71 -5.81 7.98 -3.43
N LEU A 72 -5.23 7.68 -2.27
CA LEU A 72 -5.36 8.52 -1.08
C LEU A 72 -4.65 9.88 -1.24
N VAL A 73 -3.47 9.89 -1.87
CA VAL A 73 -2.77 11.14 -2.16
C VAL A 73 -3.63 12.01 -3.07
N GLN A 74 -4.19 11.43 -4.14
CA GLN A 74 -5.03 12.19 -5.06
C GLN A 74 -6.27 12.74 -4.37
N GLU A 75 -6.93 11.95 -3.53
CA GLU A 75 -8.10 12.42 -2.76
C GLU A 75 -7.77 13.64 -1.90
N LEU A 76 -6.62 13.61 -1.23
CA LEU A 76 -6.18 14.72 -0.39
C LEU A 76 -5.84 15.96 -1.22
N LEU A 77 -5.21 15.78 -2.38
CA LEU A 77 -4.97 16.89 -3.31
C LEU A 77 -6.29 17.52 -3.77
N ASP A 78 -7.28 16.69 -4.08
CA ASP A 78 -8.61 17.16 -4.49
C ASP A 78 -9.32 17.93 -3.37
N GLU A 79 -9.02 17.59 -2.11
CA GLU A 79 -9.54 18.32 -0.93
C GLU A 79 -8.78 19.62 -0.65
N GLY A 80 -7.72 19.90 -1.40
CA GLY A 80 -6.97 21.14 -1.27
C GLY A 80 -5.66 21.05 -0.49
N PHE A 81 -5.24 19.85 -0.07
CA PHE A 81 -3.96 19.70 0.60
C PHE A 81 -2.81 19.84 -0.42
N THR A 82 -1.66 20.35 0.06
CA THR A 82 -0.43 20.32 -0.75
C THR A 82 0.05 18.90 -0.88
N LEU A 83 0.88 18.63 -1.89
CA LEU A 83 1.45 17.30 -2.08
C LEU A 83 2.25 16.85 -0.85
N ASP A 84 3.05 17.73 -0.26
CA ASP A 84 3.84 17.39 0.93
C ASP A 84 2.95 17.04 2.12
N ALA A 85 1.88 17.80 2.35
CA ALA A 85 0.92 17.52 3.41
C ALA A 85 0.17 16.20 3.17
N ALA A 86 -0.25 15.96 1.92
CA ALA A 86 -0.92 14.73 1.54
C ALA A 86 -0.01 13.52 1.75
N ALA A 87 1.24 13.61 1.31
CA ALA A 87 2.23 12.55 1.47
C ALA A 87 2.46 12.22 2.95
N LYS A 88 2.59 13.23 3.78
CA LYS A 88 2.78 13.06 5.22
C LYS A 88 1.61 12.31 5.86
N LYS A 89 0.38 12.72 5.54
CA LYS A 89 -0.82 12.07 6.08
C LYS A 89 -0.92 10.61 5.65
N VAL A 90 -0.63 10.33 4.39
CA VAL A 90 -0.66 8.97 3.85
C VAL A 90 0.42 8.11 4.50
N ASN A 91 1.64 8.63 4.65
CA ASN A 91 2.73 7.89 5.28
C ASN A 91 2.44 7.54 6.74
N GLU A 92 1.86 8.46 7.50
CA GLU A 92 1.47 8.22 8.89
C GLU A 92 0.47 7.06 8.98
N ARG A 93 -0.51 7.03 8.09
CA ARG A 93 -1.50 5.96 8.03
C ARG A 93 -0.84 4.62 7.67
N TYR A 94 0.03 4.61 6.67
CA TYR A 94 0.65 3.38 6.15
C TYR A 94 1.76 2.83 7.03
N THR A 95 2.36 3.62 7.89
CA THR A 95 3.27 3.12 8.93
C THR A 95 2.53 2.10 9.81
N LYS A 96 1.30 2.44 10.19
CA LYS A 96 0.46 1.56 11.00
C LYS A 96 0.06 0.30 10.24
N VAL A 97 -0.30 0.44 8.97
CA VAL A 97 -0.65 -0.68 8.09
C VAL A 97 0.55 -1.62 7.95
N ALA A 98 1.75 -1.09 7.74
CA ALA A 98 2.96 -1.89 7.62
C ALA A 98 3.25 -2.70 8.88
N GLU A 99 3.03 -2.14 10.05
CA GLU A 99 3.18 -2.85 11.32
C GLU A 99 2.22 -4.03 11.43
N VAL A 100 0.96 -3.84 11.01
CA VAL A 100 -0.04 -4.91 11.01
C VAL A 100 0.39 -6.02 10.06
N PHE A 101 0.90 -5.68 8.88
CA PHE A 101 1.40 -6.67 7.92
C PHE A 101 2.56 -7.48 8.47
N LYS A 102 3.47 -6.86 9.19
CA LYS A 102 4.57 -7.58 9.84
C LYS A 102 4.07 -8.60 10.85
N ARG A 103 3.05 -8.24 11.62
CA ARG A 103 2.43 -9.16 12.58
C ARG A 103 1.76 -10.33 11.89
N VAL A 104 1.05 -10.06 10.79
CA VAL A 104 0.39 -11.09 9.97
C VAL A 104 1.40 -12.06 9.40
N SER A 105 2.50 -11.55 8.85
CA SER A 105 3.57 -12.37 8.29
C SER A 105 4.19 -13.27 9.36
N ALA A 106 4.40 -12.75 10.57
CA ALA A 106 4.93 -13.52 11.69
C ALA A 106 3.98 -14.65 12.09
N LEU A 107 2.66 -14.39 12.13
CA LEU A 107 1.64 -15.40 12.43
C LEU A 107 1.61 -16.48 11.35
N LYS A 108 1.70 -16.07 10.08
CA LYS A 108 1.71 -16.98 8.95
C LYS A 108 2.91 -17.95 9.00
N ASP A 109 4.10 -17.42 9.32
CA ASP A 109 5.31 -18.23 9.45
C ASP A 109 5.18 -19.21 10.61
N HIS A 110 4.53 -18.82 11.69
CA HIS A 110 4.30 -19.66 12.87
C HIS A 110 3.35 -20.82 12.59
N GLN A 111 2.44 -20.67 11.63
CA GLN A 111 1.45 -21.69 11.28
C GLN A 111 1.90 -22.66 10.18
N LYS A 112 3.01 -22.40 9.54
CA LYS A 112 3.53 -23.23 8.45
C LYS A 112 4.22 -24.53 8.90
N LYS A 113 4.13 -24.88 10.14
CA LYS A 113 4.67 -26.16 10.60
C LYS A 113 3.62 -27.26 10.54
#